data_c1df70b93dced3275d30e14841b8389a
#
_entry.id   c1df70b93dced3275d30e14841b8389a
#
_cell.length_a   1.000
_cell.length_b   1.000
_cell.length_c   1.000
_cell.angle_alpha   90.00
_cell.angle_beta   90.00
_cell.angle_gamma   90.00
#
_symmetry.space_group_name_H-M   'P 1'
#
loop_
_entity.id
_entity.type
_entity.pdbx_description
1 polymer ?
#
loop_
_entity_poly.entity_id
_entity_poly.type
_entity_poly.pdbx_seq_one_letter_code
_entity_poly.pdbx_strand_id
1 'polypeptide(L)'
;MEIGVPKETKDQEYRVGLSPNSVRSLSDRGHTVFVERGAGEGSGFADADYLQAGAQIVLDSKDAWDRALVVKVKEPLPDEYPYLRKGQMLFTYLHLAANRALTQALLDSGTTAIAYETVELPDKRLPLLAPMSIIAGRLAIQFGARFLERQQGGRGVLLSGVPGVKPGQVVILGGGVVGTEAARIAVGMGAQVQILDVNVDRLAYLETLFGSRVELLYSSASQIEAVVPAADLLIGAVLVLAQKAPILVSRQVVQQMRPGSVIVDVAVDQGGCIETVRPTSHSHPTYIEAGVVHFGVPNMPGAVPWTSTQALNNVTLPYVLQLAKDGFGALDRNAALAHGLNVHQHQLKHPAVQDVFPDLAPKLVS
;
A
#
# COMPACT_ATOMS: atom_id res chain seq x y z
N MET A 1 1.18 -12.04 26.47
CA MET A 1 1.07 -10.58 26.21
C MET A 1 -0.38 -10.25 25.88
N GLU A 2 -0.83 -9.07 26.26
CA GLU A 2 -2.11 -8.50 25.81
C GLU A 2 -1.93 -7.73 24.52
N ILE A 3 -2.79 -8.01 23.53
CA ILE A 3 -2.71 -7.47 22.18
C ILE A 3 -4.05 -6.83 21.83
N GLY A 4 -4.03 -5.59 21.36
CA GLY A 4 -5.21 -4.85 20.96
C GLY A 4 -5.33 -4.75 19.44
N VAL A 5 -6.57 -4.87 18.97
CA VAL A 5 -6.93 -4.72 17.56
C VAL A 5 -8.09 -3.73 17.47
N PRO A 6 -7.80 -2.44 17.40
CA PRO A 6 -8.83 -1.43 17.23
C PRO A 6 -9.43 -1.49 15.83
N LYS A 7 -10.65 -1.00 15.69
CA LYS A 7 -11.32 -0.79 14.40
C LYS A 7 -10.63 0.35 13.66
N GLU A 8 -10.45 0.20 12.36
CA GLU A 8 -9.94 1.29 11.52
C GLU A 8 -10.99 2.39 11.34
N THR A 9 -10.57 3.63 11.50
CA THR A 9 -11.45 4.80 11.47
C THR A 9 -11.21 5.69 10.24
N LYS A 10 -10.17 5.40 9.44
CA LYS A 10 -9.89 6.12 8.20
C LYS A 10 -10.99 5.90 7.18
N ASP A 11 -11.35 6.95 6.43
CA ASP A 11 -12.39 6.87 5.39
C ASP A 11 -12.16 5.72 4.41
N GLN A 12 -13.20 4.89 4.23
CA GLN A 12 -13.19 3.71 3.36
C GLN A 12 -12.09 2.68 3.69
N GLU A 13 -11.59 2.64 4.94
CA GLU A 13 -10.70 1.60 5.41
C GLU A 13 -11.49 0.52 6.17
N TYR A 14 -11.58 -0.64 5.56
CA TYR A 14 -12.36 -1.78 6.06
C TYR A 14 -11.49 -3.00 6.39
N ARG A 15 -10.16 -2.89 6.23
CA ARG A 15 -9.22 -3.94 6.64
C ARG A 15 -9.12 -3.98 8.15
N VAL A 16 -8.56 -5.05 8.69
CA VAL A 16 -8.31 -5.23 10.12
C VAL A 16 -6.91 -5.77 10.37
N GLY A 17 -6.27 -5.34 11.47
CA GLY A 17 -4.88 -5.69 11.79
C GLY A 17 -4.65 -7.18 11.99
N LEU A 18 -5.60 -7.90 12.61
CA LEU A 18 -5.54 -9.35 12.79
C LEU A 18 -6.85 -10.01 12.34
N SER A 19 -6.74 -11.08 11.54
CA SER A 19 -7.86 -11.96 11.18
C SER A 19 -8.15 -12.96 12.32
N PRO A 20 -9.32 -13.63 12.33
CA PRO A 20 -9.62 -14.68 13.30
C PRO A 20 -8.56 -15.81 13.33
N ASN A 21 -7.99 -16.18 12.18
CA ASN A 21 -6.93 -17.19 12.10
C ASN A 21 -5.63 -16.71 12.80
N SER A 22 -5.29 -15.43 12.65
CA SER A 22 -4.15 -14.82 13.34
C SER A 22 -4.38 -14.77 14.86
N VAL A 23 -5.61 -14.43 15.27
CA VAL A 23 -6.02 -14.43 16.68
C VAL A 23 -5.90 -15.83 17.28
N ARG A 24 -6.42 -16.86 16.61
CA ARG A 24 -6.30 -18.25 17.06
C ARG A 24 -4.82 -18.64 17.28
N SER A 25 -3.97 -18.28 16.32
CA SER A 25 -2.54 -18.59 16.41
C SER A 25 -1.84 -17.92 17.62
N LEU A 26 -2.32 -16.75 18.04
CA LEU A 26 -1.85 -16.04 19.24
C LEU A 26 -2.44 -16.64 20.52
N SER A 27 -3.74 -16.92 20.55
CA SER A 27 -4.45 -17.49 21.67
C SER A 27 -3.90 -18.89 22.03
N ASP A 28 -3.64 -19.74 21.03
CA ASP A 28 -3.04 -21.06 21.20
C ASP A 28 -1.64 -21.01 21.85
N ARG A 29 -0.98 -19.84 21.80
CA ARG A 29 0.34 -19.58 22.43
C ARG A 29 0.24 -18.84 23.76
N GLY A 30 -0.97 -18.72 24.29
CA GLY A 30 -1.21 -18.10 25.61
C GLY A 30 -1.19 -16.56 25.59
N HIS A 31 -1.36 -15.91 24.44
CA HIS A 31 -1.55 -14.48 24.36
C HIS A 31 -3.04 -14.15 24.38
N THR A 32 -3.41 -13.02 24.99
CA THR A 32 -4.79 -12.55 25.03
C THR A 32 -4.98 -11.45 23.99
N VAL A 33 -5.95 -11.62 23.11
CA VAL A 33 -6.25 -10.66 22.03
C VAL A 33 -7.58 -9.97 22.31
N PHE A 34 -7.57 -8.65 22.31
CA PHE A 34 -8.74 -7.79 22.48
C PHE A 34 -9.06 -7.13 21.15
N VAL A 35 -10.24 -7.44 20.61
CA VAL A 35 -10.68 -6.92 19.31
C VAL A 35 -11.85 -5.97 19.57
N GLU A 36 -11.76 -4.76 19.03
CA GLU A 36 -12.86 -3.82 19.07
C GLU A 36 -14.06 -4.36 18.27
N ARG A 37 -15.24 -4.21 18.84
CA ARG A 37 -16.50 -4.68 18.24
C ARG A 37 -16.66 -4.18 16.81
N GLY A 38 -16.95 -5.09 15.89
CA GLY A 38 -17.14 -4.80 14.47
C GLY A 38 -15.87 -4.43 13.73
N ALA A 39 -14.65 -4.61 14.31
CA ALA A 39 -13.39 -4.29 13.64
C ALA A 39 -13.15 -5.12 12.37
N GLY A 40 -13.61 -6.36 12.34
CA GLY A 40 -13.45 -7.28 11.20
C GLY A 40 -14.59 -7.28 10.19
N GLU A 41 -15.73 -6.65 10.49
CA GLU A 41 -16.95 -6.75 9.68
C GLU A 41 -16.73 -6.35 8.22
N GLY A 42 -16.02 -5.24 7.99
CA GLY A 42 -15.73 -4.76 6.65
C GLY A 42 -14.82 -5.69 5.85
N SER A 43 -14.09 -6.58 6.52
CA SER A 43 -13.29 -7.65 5.90
C SER A 43 -14.01 -9.00 5.89
N GLY A 44 -15.30 -9.05 6.26
CA GLY A 44 -16.11 -10.26 6.25
C GLY A 44 -15.91 -11.18 7.46
N PHE A 45 -15.38 -10.65 8.58
CA PHE A 45 -15.19 -11.38 9.83
C PHE A 45 -16.13 -10.82 10.90
N ALA A 46 -17.09 -11.61 11.35
CA ALA A 46 -17.99 -11.23 12.44
C ALA A 46 -17.29 -11.33 13.80
N ASP A 47 -17.80 -10.60 14.80
CA ASP A 47 -17.32 -10.70 16.19
C ASP A 47 -17.35 -12.14 16.71
N ALA A 48 -18.35 -12.93 16.30
CA ALA A 48 -18.45 -14.35 16.65
C ALA A 48 -17.25 -15.18 16.17
N ASP A 49 -16.67 -14.87 15.00
CA ASP A 49 -15.49 -15.56 14.47
C ASP A 49 -14.27 -15.28 15.35
N TYR A 50 -14.16 -14.07 15.85
CA TYR A 50 -13.08 -13.69 16.78
C TYR A 50 -13.25 -14.35 18.14
N LEU A 51 -14.47 -14.39 18.69
CA LEU A 51 -14.78 -15.10 19.95
C LEU A 51 -14.44 -16.60 19.80
N GLN A 52 -14.81 -17.23 18.70
CA GLN A 52 -14.46 -18.63 18.42
C GLN A 52 -12.95 -18.85 18.27
N ALA A 53 -12.22 -17.84 17.82
CA ALA A 53 -10.76 -17.85 17.73
C ALA A 53 -10.04 -17.62 19.08
N GLY A 54 -10.79 -17.30 20.15
CA GLY A 54 -10.25 -17.06 21.50
C GLY A 54 -9.98 -15.61 21.80
N ALA A 55 -10.48 -14.64 21.01
CA ALA A 55 -10.41 -13.22 21.33
C ALA A 55 -11.45 -12.82 22.40
N GLN A 56 -11.19 -11.67 23.02
CA GLN A 56 -12.17 -10.91 23.79
C GLN A 56 -12.65 -9.72 22.96
N ILE A 57 -13.97 -9.56 22.82
CA ILE A 57 -14.55 -8.40 22.16
C ILE A 57 -14.70 -7.28 23.15
N VAL A 58 -14.13 -6.11 22.84
CA VAL A 58 -14.26 -4.88 23.62
C VAL A 58 -15.17 -3.89 22.92
N LEU A 59 -15.89 -3.08 23.70
CA LEU A 59 -16.93 -2.20 23.13
C LEU A 59 -16.35 -0.88 22.63
N ASP A 60 -15.32 -0.39 23.32
CA ASP A 60 -14.74 0.92 23.08
C ASP A 60 -13.33 0.79 22.48
N SER A 61 -13.00 1.70 21.58
CA SER A 61 -11.68 1.78 20.95
C SER A 61 -10.57 1.92 22.01
N LYS A 62 -10.82 2.71 23.08
CA LYS A 62 -9.89 2.88 24.18
C LYS A 62 -9.44 1.55 24.80
N ASP A 63 -10.37 0.61 24.98
CA ASP A 63 -10.06 -0.69 25.56
C ASP A 63 -9.18 -1.55 24.66
N ALA A 64 -9.35 -1.44 23.34
CA ALA A 64 -8.47 -2.09 22.38
C ALA A 64 -7.07 -1.41 22.34
N TRP A 65 -7.01 -0.09 22.47
CA TRP A 65 -5.77 0.66 22.52
C TRP A 65 -4.99 0.49 23.84
N ASP A 66 -5.65 0.23 24.97
CA ASP A 66 -5.00 0.07 26.27
C ASP A 66 -4.36 -1.32 26.44
N ARG A 67 -3.54 -1.73 25.45
CA ARG A 67 -2.81 -3.00 25.45
C ARG A 67 -1.31 -2.79 25.21
N ALA A 68 -0.52 -3.80 25.59
CA ALA A 68 0.95 -3.74 25.45
C ALA A 68 1.41 -3.68 23.99
N LEU A 69 0.71 -4.38 23.10
CA LEU A 69 0.92 -4.35 21.66
C LEU A 69 -0.39 -4.00 20.97
N VAL A 70 -0.40 -2.95 20.16
CA VAL A 70 -1.52 -2.58 19.30
C VAL A 70 -1.16 -2.91 17.86
N VAL A 71 -2.02 -3.66 17.17
CA VAL A 71 -1.85 -4.07 15.77
C VAL A 71 -2.95 -3.45 14.94
N LYS A 72 -2.58 -2.59 14.01
CA LYS A 72 -3.48 -1.89 13.08
C LYS A 72 -3.07 -2.15 11.63
N VAL A 73 -3.84 -1.61 10.71
CA VAL A 73 -3.47 -1.54 9.28
C VAL A 73 -2.93 -0.16 8.95
N LYS A 74 -3.65 0.90 9.32
CA LYS A 74 -3.30 2.27 9.01
C LYS A 74 -2.73 3.02 10.20
N GLU A 75 -2.05 4.12 9.88
CA GLU A 75 -1.53 5.07 10.83
C GLU A 75 -2.62 5.59 11.78
N PRO A 76 -2.29 5.87 13.04
CA PRO A 76 -3.21 6.55 13.94
C PRO A 76 -3.67 7.90 13.38
N LEU A 77 -4.97 8.18 13.53
CA LEU A 77 -5.56 9.47 13.21
C LEU A 77 -5.56 10.38 14.45
N PRO A 78 -5.78 11.71 14.29
CA PRO A 78 -5.72 12.67 15.41
C PRO A 78 -6.58 12.26 16.64
N ASP A 79 -7.77 11.69 16.40
CA ASP A 79 -8.67 11.25 17.48
C ASP A 79 -8.12 10.01 18.23
N GLU A 80 -7.15 9.30 17.66
CA GLU A 80 -6.50 8.14 18.27
C GLU A 80 -5.20 8.53 19.01
N TYR A 81 -4.63 9.72 18.80
CA TYR A 81 -3.40 10.16 19.47
C TYR A 81 -3.48 10.13 21.01
N PRO A 82 -4.64 10.44 21.65
CA PRO A 82 -4.77 10.35 23.11
C PRO A 82 -4.61 8.93 23.67
N TYR A 83 -4.69 7.89 22.84
CA TYR A 83 -4.50 6.50 23.26
C TYR A 83 -3.04 6.04 23.20
N LEU A 84 -2.16 6.83 22.57
CA LEU A 84 -0.74 6.55 22.52
C LEU A 84 -0.11 6.74 23.91
N ARG A 85 0.72 5.80 24.37
CA ARG A 85 1.31 5.88 25.69
C ARG A 85 2.69 5.21 25.77
N LYS A 86 3.45 5.65 26.75
CA LYS A 86 4.77 5.07 27.07
C LYS A 86 4.65 3.58 27.42
N GLY A 87 5.58 2.78 26.89
CA GLY A 87 5.62 1.34 27.11
C GLY A 87 4.71 0.51 26.20
N GLN A 88 3.86 1.17 25.42
CA GLN A 88 3.06 0.53 24.38
C GLN A 88 3.89 0.33 23.10
N MET A 89 3.71 -0.81 22.44
CA MET A 89 4.19 -1.04 21.08
C MET A 89 3.03 -0.87 20.10
N LEU A 90 3.27 -0.13 19.02
CA LEU A 90 2.35 0.02 17.89
C LEU A 90 2.98 -0.59 16.65
N PHE A 91 2.29 -1.54 16.01
CA PHE A 91 2.74 -2.22 14.80
C PHE A 91 1.70 -2.04 13.69
N THR A 92 2.02 -1.22 12.69
CA THR A 92 1.10 -0.79 11.63
C THR A 92 1.87 -0.10 10.49
N TYR A 93 1.20 0.28 9.38
CA TYR A 93 1.73 1.30 8.47
C TYR A 93 1.68 2.66 9.16
N LEU A 94 2.75 3.45 9.06
CA LEU A 94 2.87 4.76 9.74
C LEU A 94 3.01 5.94 8.77
N HIS A 95 3.74 5.76 7.67
CA HIS A 95 4.00 6.82 6.68
C HIS A 95 4.50 8.14 7.30
N LEU A 96 5.38 8.06 8.31
CA LEU A 96 5.79 9.20 9.15
C LEU A 96 6.42 10.34 8.35
N ALA A 97 7.19 10.04 7.31
CA ALA A 97 7.80 11.07 6.46
C ALA A 97 6.79 12.04 5.82
N ALA A 98 5.53 11.61 5.66
CA ALA A 98 4.45 12.44 5.13
C ALA A 98 3.55 13.06 6.22
N ASN A 99 3.76 12.74 7.52
CA ASN A 99 2.86 13.13 8.60
C ASN A 99 3.61 13.61 9.85
N ARG A 100 3.98 14.90 9.83
CA ARG A 100 4.68 15.53 10.95
C ARG A 100 3.87 15.49 12.27
N ALA A 101 2.55 15.66 12.20
CA ALA A 101 1.71 15.69 13.40
C ALA A 101 1.72 14.33 14.12
N LEU A 102 1.58 13.22 13.39
CA LEU A 102 1.69 11.88 13.94
C LEU A 102 3.09 11.61 14.48
N THR A 103 4.14 12.03 13.74
CA THR A 103 5.52 11.87 14.18
C THR A 103 5.74 12.54 15.54
N GLN A 104 5.26 13.77 15.72
CA GLN A 104 5.34 14.49 16.99
C GLN A 104 4.53 13.78 18.10
N ALA A 105 3.30 13.34 17.81
CA ALA A 105 2.46 12.64 18.79
C ALA A 105 3.12 11.33 19.30
N LEU A 106 3.76 10.57 18.42
CA LEU A 106 4.50 9.36 18.80
C LEU A 106 5.73 9.69 19.65
N LEU A 107 6.44 10.77 19.33
CA LEU A 107 7.56 11.24 20.15
C LEU A 107 7.07 11.69 21.55
N ASP A 108 6.01 12.47 21.61
CA ASP A 108 5.48 13.02 22.88
C ASP A 108 4.94 11.92 23.79
N SER A 109 4.27 10.92 23.23
CA SER A 109 3.71 9.80 23.97
C SER A 109 4.74 8.80 24.49
N GLY A 110 5.91 8.71 23.85
CA GLY A 110 6.90 7.68 24.15
C GLY A 110 6.48 6.26 23.74
N THR A 111 5.50 6.13 22.85
CA THR A 111 5.10 4.86 22.22
C THR A 111 6.26 4.30 21.39
N THR A 112 6.46 2.99 21.43
CA THR A 112 7.38 2.31 20.53
C THR A 112 6.65 2.02 19.22
N ALA A 113 7.01 2.74 18.15
CA ALA A 113 6.35 2.66 16.86
C ALA A 113 7.19 1.86 15.85
N ILE A 114 6.63 0.75 15.37
CA ILE A 114 7.25 -0.17 14.43
C ILE A 114 6.40 -0.15 13.15
N ALA A 115 7.01 0.33 12.05
CA ALA A 115 6.30 0.54 10.80
C ALA A 115 6.43 -0.67 9.88
N TYR A 116 5.31 -1.12 9.31
CA TYR A 116 5.29 -2.21 8.34
C TYR A 116 6.16 -1.91 7.11
N GLU A 117 6.07 -0.68 6.59
CA GLU A 117 6.73 -0.27 5.36
C GLU A 117 8.24 -0.13 5.47
N THR A 118 8.78 -0.15 6.70
CA THR A 118 10.23 -0.08 6.92
C THR A 118 10.83 -1.39 7.45
N VAL A 119 10.04 -2.44 7.63
CA VAL A 119 10.56 -3.80 7.84
C VAL A 119 11.24 -4.23 6.55
N GLU A 120 12.58 -4.35 6.59
CA GLU A 120 13.42 -4.59 5.41
C GLU A 120 14.27 -5.84 5.60
N LEU A 121 14.22 -6.75 4.62
CA LEU A 121 15.07 -7.94 4.57
C LEU A 121 16.51 -7.59 4.15
N PRO A 122 17.50 -8.48 4.38
CA PRO A 122 18.90 -8.24 3.98
C PRO A 122 19.07 -7.95 2.48
N ASP A 123 18.19 -8.48 1.64
CA ASP A 123 18.17 -8.27 0.19
C ASP A 123 17.36 -7.03 -0.24
N LYS A 124 17.05 -6.14 0.70
CA LYS A 124 16.32 -4.88 0.50
C LYS A 124 14.85 -5.04 0.13
N ARG A 125 14.31 -6.23 0.16
CA ARG A 125 12.87 -6.43 -0.02
C ARG A 125 12.09 -5.98 1.22
N LEU A 126 10.89 -5.42 0.98
CA LEU A 126 9.95 -4.94 1.99
C LEU A 126 8.79 -5.94 2.12
N PRO A 127 8.93 -6.99 2.95
CA PRO A 127 8.01 -8.12 2.95
C PRO A 127 6.59 -7.75 3.36
N LEU A 128 6.42 -6.71 4.19
CA LEU A 128 5.11 -6.30 4.67
C LEU A 128 4.43 -5.28 3.73
N LEU A 129 5.20 -4.60 2.86
CA LEU A 129 4.67 -3.72 1.83
C LEU A 129 4.28 -4.50 0.55
N ALA A 130 5.02 -5.55 0.23
CA ALA A 130 4.86 -6.32 -1.02
C ALA A 130 3.43 -6.79 -1.29
N PRO A 131 2.65 -7.36 -0.33
CA PRO A 131 1.27 -7.79 -0.60
C PRO A 131 0.36 -6.65 -1.04
N MET A 132 0.50 -5.47 -0.48
CA MET A 132 -0.30 -4.30 -0.87
C MET A 132 0.08 -3.81 -2.27
N SER A 133 1.37 -3.83 -2.60
CA SER A 133 1.85 -3.52 -3.95
C SER A 133 1.33 -4.52 -5.01
N ILE A 134 1.28 -5.81 -4.67
CA ILE A 134 0.68 -6.86 -5.52
C ILE A 134 -0.80 -6.55 -5.78
N ILE A 135 -1.56 -6.30 -4.73
CA ILE A 135 -3.00 -6.01 -4.83
C ILE A 135 -3.24 -4.71 -5.60
N ALA A 136 -2.47 -3.66 -5.33
CA ALA A 136 -2.59 -2.38 -6.04
C ALA A 136 -2.34 -2.54 -7.55
N GLY A 137 -1.31 -3.29 -7.96
CA GLY A 137 -1.03 -3.57 -9.37
C GLY A 137 -2.17 -4.31 -10.06
N ARG A 138 -2.74 -5.31 -9.41
CA ARG A 138 -3.89 -6.06 -9.96
C ARG A 138 -5.14 -5.20 -10.05
N LEU A 139 -5.42 -4.41 -9.02
CA LEU A 139 -6.56 -3.48 -9.01
C LEU A 139 -6.43 -2.37 -10.03
N ALA A 140 -5.21 -1.91 -10.35
CA ALA A 140 -5.00 -0.87 -11.34
C ALA A 140 -5.60 -1.25 -12.71
N ILE A 141 -5.47 -2.52 -13.10
CA ILE A 141 -6.07 -3.02 -14.35
C ILE A 141 -7.59 -3.22 -14.19
N GLN A 142 -8.06 -3.71 -13.06
CA GLN A 142 -9.50 -3.89 -12.81
C GLN A 142 -10.24 -2.54 -12.86
N PHE A 143 -9.71 -1.51 -12.18
CA PHE A 143 -10.26 -0.15 -12.26
C PHE A 143 -10.11 0.46 -13.65
N GLY A 144 -8.91 0.33 -14.25
CA GLY A 144 -8.66 0.82 -15.61
C GLY A 144 -9.65 0.26 -16.63
N ALA A 145 -9.89 -1.04 -16.60
CA ALA A 145 -10.86 -1.70 -17.48
C ALA A 145 -12.30 -1.16 -17.27
N ARG A 146 -12.69 -0.98 -16.00
CA ARG A 146 -14.01 -0.41 -15.66
C ARG A 146 -14.16 1.02 -16.17
N PHE A 147 -13.15 1.87 -15.96
CA PHE A 147 -13.23 3.27 -16.36
C PHE A 147 -13.05 3.48 -17.86
N LEU A 148 -12.64 2.46 -18.63
CA LEU A 148 -12.71 2.46 -20.09
C LEU A 148 -14.14 2.32 -20.62
N GLU A 149 -15.09 1.85 -19.81
CA GLU A 149 -16.50 1.76 -20.17
C GLU A 149 -17.11 3.15 -20.44
N ARG A 150 -18.00 3.24 -21.44
CA ARG A 150 -18.59 4.53 -21.85
C ARG A 150 -19.35 5.23 -20.71
N GLN A 151 -20.05 4.46 -19.87
CA GLN A 151 -20.83 4.96 -18.73
C GLN A 151 -19.95 5.59 -17.65
N GLN A 152 -18.67 5.24 -17.61
CA GLN A 152 -17.67 5.75 -16.66
C GLN A 152 -16.86 6.94 -17.22
N GLY A 153 -17.21 7.45 -18.41
CA GLY A 153 -16.48 8.51 -19.10
C GLY A 153 -15.41 8.01 -20.05
N GLY A 154 -15.17 6.71 -20.09
CA GLY A 154 -14.19 6.08 -20.96
C GLY A 154 -14.60 6.05 -22.44
N ARG A 155 -13.66 5.68 -23.29
CA ARG A 155 -13.85 5.63 -24.76
C ARG A 155 -14.56 4.38 -25.27
N GLY A 156 -15.00 3.47 -24.40
CA GLY A 156 -15.72 2.26 -24.76
C GLY A 156 -14.82 1.16 -25.36
N VAL A 157 -13.62 0.99 -24.82
CA VAL A 157 -12.66 -0.05 -25.26
C VAL A 157 -12.73 -1.25 -24.32
N LEU A 158 -12.89 -2.43 -24.91
CA LEU A 158 -12.73 -3.71 -24.21
C LEU A 158 -11.27 -4.15 -24.30
N LEU A 159 -10.60 -4.32 -23.17
CA LEU A 159 -9.16 -4.64 -23.15
C LEU A 159 -8.81 -5.92 -23.90
N SER A 160 -9.65 -6.95 -23.86
CA SER A 160 -9.42 -8.21 -24.59
C SER A 160 -9.63 -8.10 -26.11
N GLY A 161 -10.28 -7.04 -26.60
CA GLY A 161 -10.84 -7.06 -27.94
C GLY A 161 -11.84 -8.20 -28.13
N VAL A 162 -12.18 -8.47 -29.40
CA VAL A 162 -12.98 -9.64 -29.83
C VAL A 162 -12.52 -10.06 -31.22
N PRO A 163 -12.86 -11.24 -31.73
CA PRO A 163 -12.52 -11.63 -33.10
C PRO A 163 -12.88 -10.55 -34.13
N GLY A 164 -11.86 -10.08 -34.88
CA GLY A 164 -11.98 -8.96 -35.80
C GLY A 164 -11.77 -7.56 -35.24
N VAL A 165 -11.66 -7.38 -33.90
CA VAL A 165 -11.38 -6.12 -33.24
C VAL A 165 -10.14 -6.25 -32.36
N LYS A 166 -9.17 -5.34 -32.55
CA LYS A 166 -7.91 -5.37 -31.79
C LYS A 166 -8.14 -5.20 -30.29
N PRO A 167 -7.34 -5.86 -29.44
CA PRO A 167 -7.29 -5.60 -28.01
C PRO A 167 -6.91 -4.15 -27.70
N GLY A 168 -7.30 -3.68 -26.51
CA GLY A 168 -6.87 -2.40 -25.96
C GLY A 168 -5.37 -2.40 -25.63
N GLN A 169 -4.75 -1.24 -25.74
CA GLN A 169 -3.34 -1.04 -25.45
C GLN A 169 -3.14 -0.55 -24.03
N VAL A 170 -2.38 -1.30 -23.24
CA VAL A 170 -2.00 -0.98 -21.86
C VAL A 170 -0.52 -0.63 -21.82
N VAL A 171 -0.20 0.57 -21.38
CA VAL A 171 1.18 1.03 -21.16
C VAL A 171 1.43 1.13 -19.66
N ILE A 172 2.51 0.53 -19.16
CA ILE A 172 2.88 0.47 -17.75
C ILE A 172 4.24 1.13 -17.56
N LEU A 173 4.29 2.18 -16.76
CA LEU A 173 5.51 2.88 -16.39
C LEU A 173 6.04 2.31 -15.07
N GLY A 174 7.17 1.62 -15.14
CA GLY A 174 7.81 0.91 -14.02
C GLY A 174 7.48 -0.58 -13.99
N GLY A 175 8.51 -1.41 -14.06
CA GLY A 175 8.46 -2.88 -14.03
C GLY A 175 8.62 -3.48 -12.62
N GLY A 176 8.46 -2.68 -11.55
CA GLY A 176 8.52 -3.13 -10.15
C GLY A 176 7.40 -4.13 -9.79
N VAL A 177 7.13 -4.33 -8.50
CA VAL A 177 6.08 -5.26 -8.04
C VAL A 177 4.72 -4.85 -8.61
N VAL A 178 4.34 -3.58 -8.48
CA VAL A 178 3.06 -3.04 -8.97
C VAL A 178 2.92 -3.26 -10.47
N GLY A 179 3.90 -2.83 -11.26
CA GLY A 179 3.83 -2.92 -12.74
C GLY A 179 3.85 -4.37 -13.24
N THR A 180 4.60 -5.25 -12.59
CA THR A 180 4.60 -6.69 -12.90
C THR A 180 3.22 -7.30 -12.69
N GLU A 181 2.56 -6.99 -11.58
CA GLU A 181 1.24 -7.54 -11.26
C GLU A 181 0.13 -6.90 -12.11
N ALA A 182 0.26 -5.62 -12.46
CA ALA A 182 -0.59 -4.99 -13.46
C ALA A 182 -0.46 -5.69 -14.82
N ALA A 183 0.77 -5.92 -15.29
CA ALA A 183 1.01 -6.63 -16.55
C ALA A 183 0.43 -8.05 -16.54
N ARG A 184 0.57 -8.77 -15.42
CA ARG A 184 0.01 -10.13 -15.27
C ARG A 184 -1.50 -10.16 -15.50
N ILE A 185 -2.23 -9.18 -14.93
CA ILE A 185 -3.68 -9.10 -15.11
C ILE A 185 -4.04 -8.63 -16.52
N ALA A 186 -3.35 -7.61 -17.06
CA ALA A 186 -3.60 -7.10 -18.41
C ALA A 186 -3.39 -8.18 -19.48
N VAL A 187 -2.29 -8.95 -19.35
CA VAL A 187 -2.02 -10.12 -20.21
C VAL A 187 -3.10 -11.20 -20.04
N GLY A 188 -3.50 -11.48 -18.80
CA GLY A 188 -4.58 -12.44 -18.50
C GLY A 188 -5.92 -12.03 -19.07
N MET A 189 -6.18 -10.73 -19.22
CA MET A 189 -7.36 -10.18 -19.90
C MET A 189 -7.22 -10.13 -21.41
N GLY A 190 -6.06 -10.47 -21.99
CA GLY A 190 -5.82 -10.47 -23.43
C GLY A 190 -5.49 -9.11 -24.04
N ALA A 191 -5.11 -8.12 -23.22
CA ALA A 191 -4.69 -6.80 -23.69
C ALA A 191 -3.32 -6.84 -24.40
N GLN A 192 -3.04 -5.85 -25.25
CA GLN A 192 -1.67 -5.56 -25.72
C GLN A 192 -0.94 -4.78 -24.62
N VAL A 193 0.19 -5.31 -24.14
CA VAL A 193 0.87 -4.76 -22.96
C VAL A 193 2.28 -4.32 -23.30
N GLN A 194 2.63 -3.10 -22.91
CA GLN A 194 3.98 -2.54 -22.95
C GLN A 194 4.41 -2.16 -21.53
N ILE A 195 5.64 -2.53 -21.14
CA ILE A 195 6.24 -2.11 -19.86
C ILE A 195 7.50 -1.31 -20.17
N LEU A 196 7.62 -0.16 -19.51
CA LEU A 196 8.82 0.67 -19.56
C LEU A 196 9.52 0.66 -18.20
N ASP A 197 10.82 0.36 -18.19
CA ASP A 197 11.66 0.45 -16.99
C ASP A 197 13.06 0.95 -17.37
N VAL A 198 13.75 1.63 -16.45
CA VAL A 198 15.15 2.09 -16.64
C VAL A 198 16.16 1.00 -16.29
N ASN A 199 15.75 -0.04 -15.58
CA ASN A 199 16.63 -1.12 -15.12
C ASN A 199 16.57 -2.28 -16.14
N VAL A 200 17.66 -2.45 -16.88
CA VAL A 200 17.77 -3.49 -17.94
C VAL A 200 17.71 -4.90 -17.33
N ASP A 201 18.28 -5.13 -16.15
CA ASP A 201 18.20 -6.45 -15.49
C ASP A 201 16.74 -6.76 -15.10
N ARG A 202 15.98 -5.73 -14.72
CA ARG A 202 14.55 -5.87 -14.48
C ARG A 202 13.78 -6.23 -15.75
N LEU A 203 14.09 -5.58 -16.86
CA LEU A 203 13.50 -5.91 -18.16
C LEU A 203 13.83 -7.36 -18.56
N ALA A 204 15.08 -7.82 -18.41
CA ALA A 204 15.47 -9.20 -18.66
C ALA A 204 14.71 -10.21 -17.79
N TYR A 205 14.49 -9.89 -16.51
CA TYR A 205 13.65 -10.72 -15.64
C TYR A 205 12.20 -10.78 -16.15
N LEU A 206 11.62 -9.65 -16.55
CA LEU A 206 10.26 -9.58 -17.08
C LEU A 206 10.11 -10.34 -18.39
N GLU A 207 11.15 -10.35 -19.23
CA GLU A 207 11.20 -11.18 -20.44
C GLU A 207 11.08 -12.68 -20.13
N THR A 208 11.80 -13.15 -19.10
CA THR A 208 11.67 -14.55 -18.65
C THR A 208 10.27 -14.87 -18.12
N LEU A 209 9.59 -13.89 -17.49
CA LEU A 209 8.28 -14.06 -16.90
C LEU A 209 7.13 -14.06 -17.91
N PHE A 210 7.20 -13.17 -18.89
CA PHE A 210 6.10 -12.92 -19.82
C PHE A 210 6.36 -13.44 -21.24
N GLY A 211 7.62 -13.64 -21.64
CA GLY A 211 7.99 -13.98 -22.99
C GLY A 211 7.50 -12.90 -23.98
N SER A 212 7.04 -13.30 -25.14
CA SER A 212 6.53 -12.41 -26.19
C SER A 212 5.14 -11.81 -25.93
N ARG A 213 4.53 -12.08 -24.77
CA ARG A 213 3.20 -11.55 -24.43
C ARG A 213 3.23 -10.09 -23.98
N VAL A 214 4.40 -9.56 -23.69
CA VAL A 214 4.61 -8.18 -23.23
C VAL A 214 5.78 -7.58 -24.03
N GLU A 215 5.59 -6.40 -24.55
CA GLU A 215 6.68 -5.62 -25.14
C GLU A 215 7.42 -4.87 -24.03
N LEU A 216 8.73 -5.05 -23.94
CA LEU A 216 9.58 -4.47 -22.91
C LEU A 216 10.45 -3.38 -23.52
N LEU A 217 10.36 -2.19 -22.97
CA LEU A 217 10.99 -0.99 -23.52
C LEU A 217 11.86 -0.31 -22.46
N TYR A 218 13.00 0.23 -22.87
CA TYR A 218 13.79 1.08 -22.00
C TYR A 218 13.07 2.42 -21.79
N SER A 219 12.89 2.82 -20.51
CA SER A 219 12.18 4.04 -20.17
C SER A 219 13.05 5.28 -20.43
N SER A 220 12.79 5.95 -21.54
CA SER A 220 13.35 7.27 -21.87
C SER A 220 12.22 8.24 -22.22
N ALA A 221 12.49 9.55 -22.14
CA ALA A 221 11.48 10.57 -22.47
C ALA A 221 10.92 10.35 -23.89
N SER A 222 11.80 10.12 -24.87
CA SER A 222 11.38 9.87 -26.26
C SER A 222 10.54 8.61 -26.43
N GLN A 223 10.84 7.54 -25.67
CA GLN A 223 10.06 6.31 -25.72
C GLN A 223 8.68 6.50 -25.10
N ILE A 224 8.61 7.22 -23.97
CA ILE A 224 7.33 7.56 -23.33
C ILE A 224 6.46 8.40 -24.25
N GLU A 225 7.03 9.44 -24.90
CA GLU A 225 6.34 10.29 -25.87
C GLU A 225 5.85 9.50 -27.11
N ALA A 226 6.55 8.44 -27.49
CA ALA A 226 6.15 7.60 -28.62
C ALA A 226 4.97 6.68 -28.28
N VAL A 227 4.91 6.10 -27.07
CA VAL A 227 3.94 5.02 -26.75
C VAL A 227 2.71 5.51 -26.00
N VAL A 228 2.84 6.51 -25.11
CA VAL A 228 1.73 6.97 -24.25
C VAL A 228 0.54 7.53 -25.04
N PRO A 229 0.71 8.32 -26.11
CA PRO A 229 -0.44 8.82 -26.91
C PRO A 229 -1.34 7.74 -27.47
N ALA A 230 -0.80 6.55 -27.74
CA ALA A 230 -1.55 5.42 -28.28
C ALA A 230 -2.23 4.56 -27.21
N ALA A 231 -1.91 4.76 -25.93
CA ALA A 231 -2.47 3.96 -24.82
C ALA A 231 -3.98 4.18 -24.69
N ASP A 232 -4.71 3.09 -24.49
CA ASP A 232 -6.09 3.12 -24.00
C ASP A 232 -6.09 3.20 -22.46
N LEU A 233 -5.13 2.51 -21.83
CA LEU A 233 -4.92 2.52 -20.38
C LEU A 233 -3.44 2.75 -20.06
N LEU A 234 -3.14 3.80 -19.31
CA LEU A 234 -1.81 4.11 -18.81
C LEU A 234 -1.75 3.82 -17.30
N ILE A 235 -0.76 3.03 -16.87
CA ILE A 235 -0.52 2.72 -15.46
C ILE A 235 0.78 3.38 -15.01
N GLY A 236 0.69 4.28 -14.02
CA GLY A 236 1.83 4.79 -13.27
C GLY A 236 2.18 3.83 -12.14
N ALA A 237 3.33 3.16 -12.23
CA ALA A 237 3.77 2.14 -11.27
C ALA A 237 5.22 2.36 -10.80
N VAL A 238 5.69 3.61 -10.80
CA VAL A 238 7.05 3.98 -10.36
C VAL A 238 7.04 4.27 -8.88
N LEU A 239 7.82 3.51 -8.13
CA LEU A 239 8.06 3.71 -6.70
C LEU A 239 9.53 4.12 -6.50
N VAL A 240 9.74 5.24 -5.82
CA VAL A 240 11.06 5.63 -5.31
C VAL A 240 10.97 5.67 -3.80
N LEU A 241 11.75 4.82 -3.11
CA LEU A 241 11.70 4.72 -1.64
C LEU A 241 12.06 6.05 -1.00
N ALA A 242 11.22 6.50 -0.07
CA ALA A 242 11.40 7.73 0.72
C ALA A 242 11.56 9.04 -0.10
N GLN A 243 11.20 9.04 -1.39
CA GLN A 243 11.27 10.22 -2.27
C GLN A 243 9.98 10.38 -3.06
N LYS A 244 9.77 11.56 -3.60
CA LYS A 244 8.70 11.79 -4.58
C LYS A 244 9.02 11.03 -5.87
N ALA A 245 8.00 10.43 -6.48
CA ALA A 245 8.15 9.86 -7.82
C ALA A 245 8.55 10.96 -8.82
N PRO A 246 9.47 10.67 -9.75
CA PRO A 246 9.78 11.62 -10.83
C PRO A 246 8.58 11.76 -11.76
N ILE A 247 8.32 12.94 -12.27
CA ILE A 247 7.33 13.15 -13.32
C ILE A 247 7.89 12.58 -14.62
N LEU A 248 7.26 11.54 -15.13
CA LEU A 248 7.65 10.86 -16.37
C LEU A 248 6.77 11.28 -17.56
N VAL A 249 5.51 11.58 -17.32
CA VAL A 249 4.55 11.98 -18.36
C VAL A 249 4.14 13.42 -18.13
N SER A 250 4.52 14.29 -19.05
CA SER A 250 4.14 15.69 -19.03
C SER A 250 2.68 15.90 -19.42
N ARG A 251 2.12 17.03 -19.05
CA ARG A 251 0.79 17.47 -19.49
C ARG A 251 0.65 17.47 -21.02
N GLN A 252 1.71 17.84 -21.73
CA GLN A 252 1.71 17.85 -23.20
C GLN A 252 1.52 16.44 -23.78
N VAL A 253 2.14 15.43 -23.19
CA VAL A 253 1.97 14.03 -23.62
C VAL A 253 0.56 13.53 -23.29
N VAL A 254 0.01 13.87 -22.12
CA VAL A 254 -1.39 13.54 -21.76
C VAL A 254 -2.39 14.15 -22.75
N GLN A 255 -2.15 15.39 -23.20
CA GLN A 255 -3.01 16.05 -24.21
C GLN A 255 -3.02 15.35 -25.57
N GLN A 256 -2.03 14.53 -25.87
CA GLN A 256 -1.95 13.73 -27.09
C GLN A 256 -2.66 12.36 -26.98
N MET A 257 -3.02 11.95 -25.77
CA MET A 257 -3.79 10.72 -25.56
C MET A 257 -5.19 10.85 -26.17
N ARG A 258 -5.74 9.71 -26.56
CA ARG A 258 -7.09 9.69 -27.17
C ARG A 258 -8.15 10.07 -26.12
N PRO A 259 -9.14 10.92 -26.43
CA PRO A 259 -10.22 11.24 -25.51
C PRO A 259 -10.93 9.98 -24.96
N GLY A 260 -11.14 9.94 -23.66
CA GLY A 260 -11.71 8.79 -22.96
C GLY A 260 -10.71 7.65 -22.67
N SER A 261 -9.41 7.81 -22.99
CA SER A 261 -8.37 6.95 -22.42
C SER A 261 -8.32 7.11 -20.90
N VAL A 262 -7.76 6.13 -20.20
CA VAL A 262 -7.72 6.09 -18.75
C VAL A 262 -6.29 6.11 -18.26
N ILE A 263 -6.04 6.91 -17.23
CA ILE A 263 -4.80 6.92 -16.44
C ILE A 263 -5.12 6.40 -15.04
N VAL A 264 -4.34 5.41 -14.57
CA VAL A 264 -4.33 4.96 -13.18
C VAL A 264 -2.93 5.14 -12.63
N ASP A 265 -2.74 6.10 -11.75
CA ASP A 265 -1.42 6.33 -11.12
C ASP A 265 -1.42 5.74 -9.71
N VAL A 266 -0.74 4.58 -9.58
CA VAL A 266 -0.59 3.89 -8.27
C VAL A 266 0.44 4.60 -7.38
N ALA A 267 1.31 5.43 -7.97
CA ALA A 267 2.32 6.21 -7.26
C ALA A 267 1.78 7.53 -6.67
N VAL A 268 0.49 7.80 -6.78
CA VAL A 268 -0.15 9.07 -6.35
C VAL A 268 0.13 9.40 -4.88
N ASP A 269 0.27 8.41 -4.00
CA ASP A 269 0.65 8.58 -2.59
C ASP A 269 2.02 9.27 -2.42
N GLN A 270 2.88 9.17 -3.44
CA GLN A 270 4.23 9.77 -3.48
C GLN A 270 4.32 10.93 -4.50
N GLY A 271 3.20 11.57 -4.79
CA GLY A 271 3.10 12.70 -5.70
C GLY A 271 2.77 12.33 -7.15
N GLY A 272 2.73 11.03 -7.49
CA GLY A 272 2.44 10.55 -8.83
C GLY A 272 3.61 10.71 -9.81
N CYS A 273 3.61 9.91 -10.87
CA CYS A 273 4.60 10.02 -11.96
C CYS A 273 4.05 10.68 -13.24
N ILE A 274 2.82 11.16 -13.20
CA ILE A 274 2.13 11.82 -14.30
C ILE A 274 1.72 13.23 -13.85
N GLU A 275 2.15 14.25 -14.57
CA GLU A 275 2.01 15.67 -14.18
C GLU A 275 0.57 16.10 -13.90
N THR A 276 -0.40 15.51 -14.61
CA THR A 276 -1.83 15.83 -14.47
C THR A 276 -2.53 15.09 -13.36
N VAL A 277 -1.85 14.13 -12.68
CA VAL A 277 -2.45 13.32 -11.62
C VAL A 277 -2.48 14.10 -10.29
N ARG A 278 -3.60 13.96 -9.60
CA ARG A 278 -3.81 14.43 -8.22
C ARG A 278 -4.57 13.40 -7.41
N PRO A 279 -4.40 13.37 -6.09
CA PRO A 279 -5.14 12.45 -5.22
C PRO A 279 -6.66 12.62 -5.36
N THR A 280 -7.35 11.47 -5.38
CA THR A 280 -8.81 11.35 -5.35
C THR A 280 -9.24 10.46 -4.17
N SER A 281 -10.52 10.14 -4.04
CA SER A 281 -11.03 9.26 -2.99
C SER A 281 -11.83 8.11 -3.57
N HIS A 282 -12.05 7.04 -2.80
CA HIS A 282 -12.91 5.94 -3.25
C HIS A 282 -14.35 6.39 -3.54
N SER A 283 -14.83 7.43 -2.85
CA SER A 283 -16.16 8.01 -3.07
C SER A 283 -16.25 8.85 -4.35
N HIS A 284 -15.14 9.50 -4.75
CA HIS A 284 -15.02 10.27 -5.99
C HIS A 284 -13.70 9.90 -6.69
N PRO A 285 -13.66 8.70 -7.35
CA PRO A 285 -12.40 8.08 -7.72
C PRO A 285 -11.74 8.69 -8.95
N THR A 286 -12.50 9.41 -9.79
CA THR A 286 -11.99 9.92 -11.06
C THR A 286 -12.32 11.38 -11.31
N TYR A 287 -11.55 11.99 -12.20
CA TYR A 287 -11.84 13.27 -12.84
C TYR A 287 -11.36 13.21 -14.29
N ILE A 288 -11.84 14.15 -15.10
CA ILE A 288 -11.42 14.27 -16.50
C ILE A 288 -10.53 15.50 -16.64
N GLU A 289 -9.35 15.30 -17.23
CA GLU A 289 -8.43 16.38 -17.61
C GLU A 289 -7.86 16.09 -19.01
N ALA A 290 -7.81 17.09 -19.87
CA ALA A 290 -7.42 16.95 -21.29
C ALA A 290 -8.22 15.86 -22.04
N GLY A 291 -9.47 15.61 -21.64
CA GLY A 291 -10.30 14.55 -22.24
C GLY A 291 -9.97 13.13 -21.77
N VAL A 292 -9.00 12.96 -20.86
CA VAL A 292 -8.53 11.67 -20.32
C VAL A 292 -9.11 11.48 -18.92
N VAL A 293 -9.59 10.28 -18.62
CA VAL A 293 -10.09 9.89 -17.28
C VAL A 293 -8.89 9.58 -16.38
N HIS A 294 -8.80 10.28 -15.25
CA HIS A 294 -7.73 10.09 -14.26
C HIS A 294 -8.28 9.42 -13.02
N PHE A 295 -7.64 8.33 -12.60
CA PHE A 295 -7.87 7.63 -11.35
C PHE A 295 -6.60 7.75 -10.48
N GLY A 296 -6.69 8.48 -9.39
CA GLY A 296 -5.59 8.73 -8.45
C GLY A 296 -5.98 8.44 -7.01
N VAL A 297 -6.66 7.31 -6.76
CA VAL A 297 -7.09 6.94 -5.40
C VAL A 297 -5.91 6.38 -4.61
N PRO A 298 -5.47 7.05 -3.55
CA PRO A 298 -4.53 6.47 -2.59
C PRO A 298 -5.14 5.24 -1.92
N ASN A 299 -4.29 4.34 -1.45
CA ASN A 299 -4.79 3.18 -0.70
C ASN A 299 -5.73 2.25 -1.49
N MET A 300 -5.45 2.04 -2.78
CA MET A 300 -6.23 1.14 -3.63
C MET A 300 -6.54 -0.24 -2.99
N PRO A 301 -5.61 -0.88 -2.23
CA PRO A 301 -5.90 -2.16 -1.57
C PRO A 301 -7.07 -2.12 -0.57
N GLY A 302 -7.44 -0.96 -0.05
CA GLY A 302 -8.63 -0.78 0.80
C GLY A 302 -9.94 -1.15 0.10
N ALA A 303 -10.00 -1.10 -1.23
CA ALA A 303 -11.19 -1.47 -2.01
C ALA A 303 -11.52 -2.97 -1.98
N VAL A 304 -10.58 -3.82 -1.60
CA VAL A 304 -10.76 -5.28 -1.50
C VAL A 304 -10.34 -5.77 -0.11
N PRO A 305 -11.03 -5.34 0.95
CA PRO A 305 -10.56 -5.48 2.33
C PRO A 305 -10.41 -6.94 2.75
N TRP A 306 -11.28 -7.86 2.29
CA TRP A 306 -11.15 -9.29 2.58
C TRP A 306 -9.83 -9.86 2.07
N THR A 307 -9.51 -9.63 0.78
CA THR A 307 -8.25 -10.10 0.17
C THR A 307 -7.04 -9.44 0.83
N SER A 308 -7.13 -8.13 1.06
CA SER A 308 -6.02 -7.35 1.61
C SER A 308 -5.72 -7.71 3.05
N THR A 309 -6.74 -7.95 3.88
CA THR A 309 -6.56 -8.40 5.26
C THR A 309 -5.89 -9.78 5.31
N GLN A 310 -6.35 -10.74 4.52
CA GLN A 310 -5.74 -12.06 4.45
C GLN A 310 -4.27 -12.00 4.00
N ALA A 311 -4.01 -11.28 2.90
CA ALA A 311 -2.66 -11.14 2.36
C ALA A 311 -1.71 -10.45 3.35
N LEU A 312 -2.17 -9.40 4.03
CA LEU A 312 -1.38 -8.70 5.04
C LEU A 312 -1.11 -9.59 6.25
N ASN A 313 -2.13 -10.25 6.80
CA ASN A 313 -2.00 -11.11 7.96
C ASN A 313 -1.03 -12.28 7.73
N ASN A 314 -1.02 -12.87 6.52
CA ASN A 314 -0.09 -13.94 6.18
C ASN A 314 1.39 -13.53 6.36
N VAL A 315 1.72 -12.26 6.13
CA VAL A 315 3.09 -11.76 6.24
C VAL A 315 3.38 -11.07 7.58
N THR A 316 2.37 -10.46 8.23
CA THR A 316 2.56 -9.78 9.51
C THR A 316 2.55 -10.71 10.71
N LEU A 317 1.77 -11.81 10.67
CA LEU A 317 1.61 -12.75 11.78
C LEU A 317 2.94 -13.28 12.34
N PRO A 318 3.94 -13.70 11.54
CA PRO A 318 5.23 -14.13 12.06
C PRO A 318 5.92 -13.08 12.95
N TYR A 319 5.82 -11.80 12.57
CA TYR A 319 6.39 -10.69 13.34
C TYR A 319 5.55 -10.36 14.58
N VAL A 320 4.23 -10.40 14.48
CA VAL A 320 3.33 -10.22 15.63
C VAL A 320 3.58 -11.30 16.68
N LEU A 321 3.77 -12.56 16.27
CA LEU A 321 4.12 -13.66 17.18
C LEU A 321 5.46 -13.43 17.90
N GLN A 322 6.46 -12.89 17.21
CA GLN A 322 7.75 -12.56 17.83
C GLN A 322 7.60 -11.40 18.83
N LEU A 323 6.91 -10.33 18.46
CA LEU A 323 6.62 -9.20 19.34
C LEU A 323 5.79 -9.64 20.56
N ALA A 324 4.79 -10.49 20.35
CA ALA A 324 3.94 -10.99 21.43
C ALA A 324 4.73 -11.85 22.43
N LYS A 325 5.69 -12.65 21.94
CA LYS A 325 6.52 -13.53 22.78
C LYS A 325 7.61 -12.76 23.51
N ASP A 326 8.37 -11.94 22.81
CA ASP A 326 9.65 -11.39 23.28
C ASP A 326 9.57 -9.86 23.59
N GLY A 327 8.42 -9.23 23.33
CA GLY A 327 8.27 -7.78 23.47
C GLY A 327 9.26 -7.02 22.58
N PHE A 328 9.83 -5.93 23.13
CA PHE A 328 10.84 -5.15 22.44
C PHE A 328 12.11 -5.96 22.10
N GLY A 329 12.45 -6.99 22.89
CA GLY A 329 13.59 -7.87 22.63
C GLY A 329 13.48 -8.70 21.32
N ALA A 330 12.30 -8.71 20.68
CA ALA A 330 12.15 -9.31 19.34
C ALA A 330 13.02 -8.60 18.29
N LEU A 331 13.24 -7.29 18.45
CA LEU A 331 14.05 -6.49 17.52
C LEU A 331 15.54 -6.90 17.58
N ASP A 332 16.05 -7.32 18.73
CA ASP A 332 17.42 -7.77 18.88
C ASP A 332 17.68 -9.10 18.16
N ARG A 333 16.62 -9.90 17.96
CA ARG A 333 16.69 -11.23 17.35
C ARG A 333 16.31 -11.26 15.88
N ASN A 334 15.70 -10.20 15.39
CA ASN A 334 15.23 -10.10 14.02
C ASN A 334 15.63 -8.75 13.41
N ALA A 335 16.72 -8.75 12.65
CA ALA A 335 17.26 -7.56 12.01
C ALA A 335 16.24 -6.89 11.07
N ALA A 336 15.40 -7.67 10.35
CA ALA A 336 14.38 -7.10 9.49
C ALA A 336 13.33 -6.33 10.30
N LEU A 337 12.91 -6.87 11.45
CA LEU A 337 11.99 -6.21 12.36
C LEU A 337 12.62 -4.95 13.01
N ALA A 338 13.92 -5.01 13.31
CA ALA A 338 14.67 -3.87 13.84
C ALA A 338 14.67 -2.67 12.87
N HIS A 339 14.77 -2.91 11.55
CA HIS A 339 14.60 -1.87 10.53
C HIS A 339 13.20 -1.22 10.57
N GLY A 340 12.20 -1.96 11.04
CA GLY A 340 10.84 -1.45 11.26
C GLY A 340 10.73 -0.39 12.35
N LEU A 341 11.74 -0.25 13.24
CA LEU A 341 11.68 0.68 14.37
C LEU A 341 11.78 2.13 13.91
N ASN A 342 10.70 2.88 14.03
CA ASN A 342 10.65 4.28 13.64
C ASN A 342 10.75 5.24 14.84
N VAL A 343 10.07 4.94 15.95
CA VAL A 343 10.11 5.75 17.18
C VAL A 343 10.32 4.86 18.39
N HIS A 344 11.19 5.24 19.30
CA HIS A 344 11.39 4.57 20.58
C HIS A 344 11.95 5.55 21.61
N GLN A 345 11.44 5.50 22.84
CA GLN A 345 11.90 6.33 23.97
C GLN A 345 11.99 7.83 23.61
N HIS A 346 10.92 8.38 23.03
CA HIS A 346 10.82 9.79 22.61
C HIS A 346 11.84 10.21 21.53
N GLN A 347 12.38 9.27 20.76
CA GLN A 347 13.37 9.54 19.71
C GLN A 347 13.00 8.91 18.39
N LEU A 348 13.22 9.62 17.28
CA LEU A 348 13.22 9.06 15.95
C LEU A 348 14.41 8.09 15.80
N LYS A 349 14.14 6.90 15.28
CA LYS A 349 15.14 5.84 15.07
C LYS A 349 15.41 5.58 13.60
N HIS A 350 14.44 5.75 12.73
CA HIS A 350 14.58 5.43 11.31
C HIS A 350 15.23 6.60 10.55
N PRO A 351 16.37 6.39 9.85
CA PRO A 351 17.13 7.45 9.18
C PRO A 351 16.29 8.27 8.19
N ALA A 352 15.51 7.62 7.33
CA ALA A 352 14.71 8.32 6.33
C ALA A 352 13.67 9.28 6.94
N VAL A 353 13.18 9.03 8.15
CA VAL A 353 12.28 9.95 8.85
C VAL A 353 13.06 11.10 9.49
N GLN A 354 14.27 10.81 10.00
CA GLN A 354 15.19 11.85 10.54
C GLN A 354 15.60 12.83 9.44
N ASP A 355 15.88 12.35 8.24
CA ASP A 355 16.27 13.20 7.09
C ASP A 355 15.14 14.17 6.70
N VAL A 356 13.88 13.74 6.81
CA VAL A 356 12.71 14.59 6.51
C VAL A 356 12.43 15.59 7.64
N PHE A 357 12.67 15.20 8.90
CA PHE A 357 12.42 16.03 10.09
C PHE A 357 13.68 16.18 10.95
N PRO A 358 14.72 16.89 10.46
CA PRO A 358 15.99 17.01 11.17
C PRO A 358 15.86 17.74 12.52
N ASP A 359 14.84 18.58 12.68
CA ASP A 359 14.54 19.27 13.93
C ASP A 359 13.91 18.36 15.00
N LEU A 360 13.33 17.21 14.60
CA LEU A 360 12.81 16.17 15.49
C LEU A 360 13.81 15.02 15.71
N ALA A 361 14.91 15.00 14.94
CA ALA A 361 15.95 14.00 15.10
C ALA A 361 16.70 14.17 16.44
N PRO A 362 17.18 13.06 17.04
CA PRO A 362 17.97 13.17 18.26
C PRO A 362 19.22 14.03 18.00
N LYS A 363 19.41 15.06 18.84
CA LYS A 363 20.65 15.86 18.76
C LYS A 363 21.82 14.94 19.09
N LEU A 364 22.78 14.86 18.19
CA LEU A 364 24.06 14.23 18.50
C LEU A 364 24.63 14.96 19.71
N VAL A 365 24.70 14.27 20.85
CA VAL A 365 25.43 14.78 22.01
C VAL A 365 26.89 14.74 21.59
N SER A 366 27.46 15.95 21.31
CA SER A 366 28.87 16.16 20.99
C SER A 366 29.76 15.84 22.19
#